data_21f0c18e39218ac158b4dc65bc1cc6b0
#
_entry.id   21f0c18e39218ac158b4dc65bc1cc6b0
#
_cell.length_a   1.000
_cell.length_b   1.000
_cell.length_c   1.000
_cell.angle_alpha   90.00
_cell.angle_beta   90.00
_cell.angle_gamma   90.00
#
_symmetry.space_group_name_H-M   'P 1'
#
loop_
_entity.id
_entity.type
_entity.pdbx_description
1 polymer ?
#
loop_
_entity_poly.entity_id
_entity_poly.type
_entity_poly.pdbx_seq_one_letter_code
_entity_poly.pdbx_strand_id
1 'polypeptide(L)' 'MPHFRYRLIDESGNDLGPLATQRSDWDKGERLSRWHGDKLEVINVIDAEEDEQFQGYLVVRAL' A
#
# COMPACT_ATOMS: atom_id res chain seq x y z
N MET A 1 18.03 1.80 -7.99
CA MET A 1 17.31 1.87 -6.71
C MET A 1 16.23 0.80 -6.70
N PRO A 2 16.16 -0.01 -5.66
CA PRO A 2 15.10 -1.02 -5.60
C PRO A 2 13.73 -0.36 -5.44
N HIS A 3 12.76 -0.91 -6.14
CA HIS A 3 11.38 -0.51 -6.00
C HIS A 3 10.61 -1.65 -5.38
N PHE A 4 9.75 -1.32 -4.44
CA PHE A 4 8.86 -2.28 -3.83
C PHE A 4 7.45 -2.01 -4.34
N ARG A 5 6.74 -3.06 -4.69
CA ARG A 5 5.37 -2.95 -5.19
C ARG A 5 4.41 -3.44 -4.14
N TYR A 6 3.38 -2.65 -3.91
CA TYR A 6 2.28 -2.99 -3.01
C TYR A 6 0.99 -2.83 -3.76
N ARG A 7 -0.03 -3.53 -3.30
CA ARG A 7 -1.38 -3.27 -3.76
C ARG A 7 -2.12 -2.55 -2.66
N LEU A 8 -2.86 -1.53 -3.05
CA LEU A 8 -3.67 -0.75 -2.12
C LEU A 8 -5.08 -1.30 -2.10
N ILE A 9 -5.61 -1.53 -0.91
CA ILE A 9 -6.99 -1.94 -0.71
C ILE A 9 -7.60 -0.97 0.30
N ASP A 10 -8.87 -0.62 0.08
CA ASP A 10 -9.57 0.22 1.07
C ASP A 10 -10.14 -0.65 2.19
N GLU A 11 -10.73 0.00 3.17
CA GLU A 11 -11.29 -0.70 4.34
C GLU A 11 -12.50 -1.57 4.01
N SER A 12 -13.08 -1.39 2.82
CA SER A 12 -14.18 -2.23 2.32
C SER A 12 -13.68 -3.40 1.47
N GLY A 13 -12.36 -3.49 1.24
CA GLY A 13 -11.77 -4.54 0.44
C GLY A 13 -11.67 -4.25 -1.05
N ASN A 14 -11.97 -3.03 -1.46
CA ASN A 14 -11.86 -2.65 -2.88
C ASN A 14 -10.40 -2.42 -3.26
N ASP A 15 -10.01 -2.94 -4.42
CA ASP A 15 -8.66 -2.79 -4.94
C ASP A 15 -8.50 -1.37 -5.50
N LEU A 16 -7.57 -0.62 -4.95
CA LEU A 16 -7.27 0.74 -5.37
C LEU A 16 -6.10 0.81 -6.35
N GLY A 17 -5.53 -0.34 -6.71
CA GLY A 17 -4.46 -0.42 -7.68
C GLY A 17 -3.08 -0.59 -7.04
N PRO A 18 -2.04 -0.63 -7.88
CA PRO A 18 -0.69 -0.84 -7.39
C PRO A 18 -0.07 0.46 -6.87
N LEU A 19 0.88 0.29 -5.96
CA LEU A 19 1.74 1.38 -5.48
C LEU A 19 3.18 0.94 -5.63
N ALA A 20 4.00 1.74 -6.32
CA ALA A 20 5.43 1.55 -6.38
C ALA A 20 6.08 2.52 -5.40
N THR A 21 6.95 2.01 -4.55
CA THR A 21 7.57 2.81 -3.49
C THR A 21 9.00 2.34 -3.26
N GLN A 22 9.80 3.22 -2.69
CA GLN A 22 11.17 2.88 -2.29
C GLN A 22 11.25 2.37 -0.86
N ARG A 23 10.11 2.24 -0.18
CA ARG A 23 10.03 1.75 1.19
C ARG A 23 9.43 0.35 1.21
N SER A 24 9.91 -0.46 2.15
CA SER A 24 9.36 -1.79 2.42
C SER A 24 8.94 -1.96 3.88
N ASP A 25 8.96 -0.89 4.66
CA ASP A 25 8.71 -0.92 6.09
C ASP A 25 7.47 -0.12 6.49
N TRP A 26 6.43 -0.22 5.69
CA TRP A 26 5.17 0.45 5.99
C TRP A 26 4.54 -0.09 7.26
N ASP A 27 3.96 0.80 8.04
CA ASP A 27 3.36 0.48 9.33
C ASP A 27 2.00 1.14 9.46
N LYS A 28 1.19 0.66 10.39
CA LYS A 28 -0.10 1.28 10.70
C LYS A 28 0.12 2.72 11.15
N GLY A 29 -0.74 3.60 10.66
CA GLY A 29 -0.67 5.02 10.96
C GLY A 29 0.20 5.82 10.01
N GLU A 30 0.95 5.16 9.15
CA GLU A 30 1.72 5.84 8.11
C GLU A 30 0.77 6.47 7.11
N ARG A 31 1.17 7.61 6.58
CA ARG A 31 0.39 8.32 5.56
C ARG A 31 1.13 8.28 4.25
N LEU A 32 0.37 8.19 3.17
CA LEU A 32 0.93 8.23 1.83
C LEU A 32 0.05 9.09 0.95
N SER A 33 0.65 9.61 -0.11
CA SER A 33 -0.07 10.38 -1.12
C SER A 33 0.12 9.69 -2.46
N ARG A 34 -0.97 9.54 -3.20
CA ARG A 34 -0.87 9.03 -4.56
C ARG A 34 -0.52 10.19 -5.50
N TRP A 35 -0.03 9.84 -6.69
CA TRP A 35 0.49 10.83 -7.64
C TRP A 35 -0.56 11.87 -8.05
N HIS A 36 -1.84 11.53 -7.96
CA HIS A 36 -2.92 12.47 -8.31
C HIS A 36 -3.46 13.25 -7.10
N GLY A 37 -2.75 13.21 -5.98
CA GLY A 37 -3.04 14.09 -4.85
C GLY A 37 -3.88 13.50 -3.73
N ASP A 38 -4.36 12.27 -3.88
CA ASP A 38 -5.11 11.61 -2.81
C ASP A 38 -4.21 11.35 -1.60
N LYS A 39 -4.72 11.64 -0.42
CA LYS A 39 -4.04 11.34 0.83
C LYS A 39 -4.71 10.16 1.49
N LEU A 40 -3.90 9.19 1.87
CA LEU A 40 -4.37 7.93 2.44
C LEU A 40 -3.60 7.65 3.73
N GLU A 41 -4.26 6.95 4.64
CA GLU A 41 -3.63 6.47 5.86
C GLU A 41 -3.61 4.94 5.85
N VAL A 42 -2.45 4.36 6.15
CA VAL A 42 -2.32 2.91 6.24
C VAL A 42 -2.94 2.46 7.57
N ILE A 43 -3.94 1.59 7.46
CA ILE A 43 -4.63 1.07 8.65
C ILE A 43 -4.29 -0.40 8.92
N ASN A 44 -3.67 -1.07 7.94
CA ASN A 44 -3.16 -2.43 8.14
C ASN A 44 -2.13 -2.73 7.06
N VAL A 45 -1.25 -3.68 7.34
CA VAL A 45 -0.25 -4.16 6.38
C VAL A 45 -0.33 -5.68 6.35
N ILE A 46 -0.46 -6.23 5.14
CA ILE A 46 -0.56 -7.68 4.94
C ILE A 46 0.58 -8.09 4.02
N ASP A 47 1.42 -9.02 4.47
CA ASP A 47 2.51 -9.52 3.66
C ASP A 47 1.97 -10.44 2.56
N ALA A 48 2.53 -10.32 1.37
CA ALA A 48 2.17 -11.19 0.25
C ALA A 48 2.92 -12.51 0.34
N GLU A 49 2.38 -13.52 -0.38
CA GLU A 49 3.05 -14.80 -0.53
C GLU A 49 4.35 -14.62 -1.33
N GLU A 50 5.30 -15.55 -1.14
CA GLU A 50 6.62 -15.45 -1.76
C GLU A 50 6.57 -15.42 -3.29
N ASP A 51 5.59 -16.07 -3.89
CA ASP A 51 5.46 -16.15 -5.34
C ASP A 51 4.69 -14.99 -5.95
N GLU A 52 4.25 -14.04 -5.13
CA GLU A 52 3.56 -12.85 -5.62
C GLU A 52 4.55 -11.86 -6.20
N GLN A 53 4.08 -11.07 -7.17
CA GLN A 53 4.91 -10.06 -7.83
C GLN A 53 5.01 -8.76 -7.03
N PHE A 54 4.46 -8.72 -5.84
CA PHE A 54 4.44 -7.53 -5.00
C PHE A 54 4.73 -7.92 -3.54
N GLN A 55 5.14 -6.94 -2.75
CA GLN A 55 5.58 -7.17 -1.37
C GLN A 55 4.42 -7.46 -0.43
N GLY A 56 3.25 -6.89 -0.70
CA GLY A 56 2.12 -7.09 0.17
C GLY A 56 0.98 -6.16 -0.18
N TYR A 57 0.00 -6.13 0.73
CA TYR A 57 -1.17 -5.26 0.62
C TYR A 57 -1.10 -4.20 1.69
N LEU A 58 -1.39 -2.97 1.33
CA LEU A 58 -1.58 -1.89 2.29
C LEU A 58 -3.07 -1.60 2.33
N VAL A 59 -3.68 -1.86 3.46
CA VAL A 59 -5.08 -1.50 3.68
C VAL A 59 -5.08 -0.03 4.11
N VAL A 60 -5.79 0.79 3.37
CA VAL A 60 -5.74 2.24 3.55
C VAL A 60 -7.15 2.80 3.64
N ARG A 61 -7.23 4.01 4.18
CA ARG A 61 -8.48 4.77 4.17
C ARG A 61 -8.18 6.18 3.70
N ALA A 62 -9.17 6.80 3.04
CA ALA A 62 -9.06 8.18 2.60
C ALA A 62 -9.06 9.12 3.80
N LEU A 63 -8.22 10.13 3.74
CA LEU A 63 -8.17 11.19 4.75
C LEU A 63 -9.01 12.38 4.34
#